data_6fe6384adf42041cfb08652fbda7b051
#
_entry.id   6fe6384adf42041cfb08652fbda7b051
#
_cell.length_a   1.000
_cell.length_b   1.000
_cell.length_c   1.000
_cell.angle_alpha   90.00
_cell.angle_beta   90.00
_cell.angle_gamma   90.00
#
_symmetry.space_group_name_H-M   'P 1'
#
loop_
_entity.id
_entity.type
_entity.pdbx_description
1 polymer ?
#
loop_
_entity_poly.entity_id
_entity_poly.type
_entity_poly.pdbx_seq_one_letter_code
_entity_poly.pdbx_strand_id
1 'polypeptide(L)'
;MRFLLFLTASITSAFSQTQSDYYLREEIPLPKGEIMEISSIALMPNEKVAVATRRGDVWICEGAYGSDLSKVTWKKFTHGLHEPLGMYYQKGSLFLTQRPELSRIQDSDNDGTADVFETINSDWGINGDYHEYAFGTSPDKNGDVWITLCLTGSFHAHSNWRGWTLRITPDGKMIPTCSGIRSPGGIGFNAEGDVFYTDNQGVWNGSSSLKWLKPGSFQGNPTGNKFHELAKLPAPPKPTDGSRVLAEHLKFPDYIPPAVVFPHGKVGQSPTGIEPDLSNGKFGPWKKQVYVGEQTHSQVQRVFLEQVNGIYQGAVFHLIEGFEAGLIPIKLDQEKG
;
A
#
# COMPACT_ATOMS: atom_id res chain seq x y z
N MET A 1 -2.41 71.59 11.98
CA MET A 1 -3.26 70.69 11.21
C MET A 1 -2.77 69.26 11.43
N ARG A 2 -3.43 68.48 12.32
CA ARG A 2 -3.06 67.10 12.59
C ARG A 2 -3.99 66.22 11.76
N PHE A 3 -3.40 65.44 10.84
CA PHE A 3 -4.13 64.42 10.09
C PHE A 3 -4.21 63.15 10.96
N LEU A 4 -5.43 62.73 11.27
CA LEU A 4 -5.71 61.43 11.88
C LEU A 4 -5.94 60.43 10.76
N LEU A 5 -5.03 59.47 10.63
CA LEU A 5 -5.19 58.34 9.67
C LEU A 5 -6.03 57.26 10.41
N PHE A 6 -7.27 57.02 9.96
CA PHE A 6 -8.07 55.89 10.41
C PHE A 6 -7.67 54.68 9.58
N LEU A 7 -7.00 53.71 10.23
CA LEU A 7 -6.74 52.39 9.67
C LEU A 7 -7.96 51.53 9.94
N THR A 8 -8.82 51.31 8.95
CA THR A 8 -9.91 50.33 9.03
C THR A 8 -9.30 48.93 8.77
N ALA A 9 -9.09 48.17 9.84
CA ALA A 9 -8.77 46.76 9.72
C ALA A 9 -10.04 45.98 9.29
N SER A 10 -10.13 45.59 8.05
CA SER A 10 -11.13 44.62 7.59
C SER A 10 -10.78 43.25 8.19
N ILE A 11 -11.52 42.83 9.20
CA ILE A 11 -11.46 41.45 9.71
C ILE A 11 -12.20 40.59 8.69
N THR A 12 -11.51 40.03 7.71
CA THR A 12 -12.03 38.90 6.95
C THR A 12 -12.06 37.72 7.91
N SER A 13 -13.25 37.34 8.37
CA SER A 13 -13.46 36.06 9.04
C SER A 13 -13.05 34.94 8.05
N ALA A 14 -11.87 34.40 8.25
CA ALA A 14 -11.49 33.16 7.59
C ALA A 14 -12.40 32.07 8.18
N PHE A 15 -13.41 31.66 7.43
CA PHE A 15 -14.14 30.43 7.76
C PHE A 15 -13.12 29.31 7.70
N SER A 16 -12.84 28.69 8.85
CA SER A 16 -12.06 27.47 8.90
C SER A 16 -12.88 26.36 8.22
N GLN A 17 -12.46 25.94 7.05
CA GLN A 17 -13.03 24.75 6.41
C GLN A 17 -12.65 23.53 7.27
N THR A 18 -13.63 22.69 7.53
CA THR A 18 -13.47 21.45 8.27
C THR A 18 -13.38 20.28 7.30
N GLN A 19 -12.97 19.12 7.77
CA GLN A 19 -12.86 17.91 6.96
C GLN A 19 -14.22 17.48 6.39
N SER A 20 -15.30 17.65 7.15
CA SER A 20 -16.69 17.37 6.72
C SER A 20 -17.19 18.26 5.57
N ASP A 21 -16.51 19.37 5.27
CA ASP A 21 -16.83 20.19 4.11
C ASP A 21 -16.36 19.57 2.78
N TYR A 22 -15.47 18.56 2.88
CA TYR A 22 -14.87 17.89 1.71
C TYR A 22 -15.23 16.41 1.60
N TYR A 23 -15.47 15.73 2.72
CA TYR A 23 -15.60 14.28 2.75
C TYR A 23 -16.89 13.85 3.41
N LEU A 24 -17.69 13.08 2.69
CA LEU A 24 -18.82 12.34 3.22
C LEU A 24 -18.36 10.90 3.51
N ARG A 25 -18.59 10.45 4.74
CA ARG A 25 -18.33 9.06 5.13
C ARG A 25 -19.63 8.26 5.04
N GLU A 26 -19.58 7.20 4.26
CA GLU A 26 -20.70 6.25 4.12
C GLU A 26 -20.23 4.84 4.40
N GLU A 27 -21.12 4.01 4.94
CA GLU A 27 -20.82 2.61 5.24
C GLU A 27 -21.60 1.72 4.28
N ILE A 28 -20.86 0.88 3.54
CA ILE A 28 -21.45 -0.09 2.63
C ILE A 28 -21.90 -1.31 3.45
N PRO A 29 -23.19 -1.69 3.42
CA PRO A 29 -23.68 -2.87 4.14
C PRO A 29 -22.93 -4.13 3.69
N LEU A 30 -22.40 -4.89 4.63
CA LEU A 30 -21.68 -6.14 4.36
C LEU A 30 -22.64 -7.31 4.13
N PRO A 31 -22.18 -8.41 3.48
CA PRO A 31 -22.97 -9.63 3.32
C PRO A 31 -23.39 -10.17 4.69
N LYS A 32 -24.66 -10.50 4.84
CA LYS A 32 -25.21 -10.96 6.13
C LYS A 32 -24.56 -12.27 6.59
N GLY A 33 -24.01 -12.24 7.80
CA GLY A 33 -23.39 -13.40 8.44
C GLY A 33 -21.95 -13.67 8.04
N GLU A 34 -21.37 -12.84 7.14
CA GLU A 34 -19.98 -12.96 6.73
C GLU A 34 -19.06 -12.04 7.55
N ILE A 35 -17.86 -12.51 7.85
CA ILE A 35 -16.80 -11.71 8.45
C ILE A 35 -15.80 -11.37 7.37
N MET A 36 -15.80 -10.11 6.95
CA MET A 36 -14.94 -9.61 5.87
C MET A 36 -13.69 -8.96 6.47
N GLU A 37 -12.63 -9.74 6.60
CA GLU A 37 -11.28 -9.21 6.88
C GLU A 37 -10.69 -8.71 5.56
N ILE A 38 -11.14 -7.52 5.12
CA ILE A 38 -10.78 -6.98 3.80
C ILE A 38 -9.27 -6.78 3.68
N SER A 39 -8.68 -7.36 2.64
CA SER A 39 -7.24 -7.39 2.40
C SER A 39 -6.83 -6.70 1.10
N SER A 40 -7.71 -6.63 0.11
CA SER A 40 -7.47 -5.94 -1.16
C SER A 40 -8.77 -5.47 -1.79
N ILE A 41 -8.67 -4.39 -2.58
CA ILE A 41 -9.79 -3.80 -3.32
C ILE A 41 -9.33 -3.56 -4.76
N ALA A 42 -10.18 -3.91 -5.73
CA ALA A 42 -9.98 -3.55 -7.13
C ALA A 42 -11.27 -2.93 -7.71
N LEU A 43 -11.11 -1.80 -8.37
CA LEU A 43 -12.21 -1.19 -9.12
C LEU A 43 -12.35 -1.90 -10.47
N MET A 44 -13.60 -2.19 -10.83
CA MET A 44 -13.96 -2.90 -12.04
C MET A 44 -14.86 -2.03 -12.94
N PRO A 45 -15.00 -2.36 -14.22
CA PRO A 45 -15.98 -1.70 -15.09
C PRO A 45 -17.41 -1.76 -14.54
N ASN A 46 -18.24 -0.82 -14.98
CA ASN A 46 -19.66 -0.72 -14.58
C ASN A 46 -19.85 -0.52 -13.07
N GLU A 47 -18.94 0.25 -12.44
CA GLU A 47 -19.03 0.60 -11.02
C GLU A 47 -19.07 -0.58 -10.06
N LYS A 48 -18.54 -1.74 -10.49
CA LYS A 48 -18.33 -2.89 -9.63
C LYS A 48 -17.05 -2.76 -8.83
N VAL A 49 -17.05 -3.27 -7.62
CA VAL A 49 -15.88 -3.31 -6.74
C VAL A 49 -15.59 -4.76 -6.36
N ALA A 50 -14.42 -5.26 -6.72
CA ALA A 50 -13.93 -6.53 -6.20
C ALA A 50 -13.26 -6.32 -4.86
N VAL A 51 -13.60 -7.16 -3.89
CA VAL A 51 -13.06 -7.13 -2.53
C VAL A 51 -12.53 -8.51 -2.18
N ALA A 52 -11.24 -8.61 -1.90
CA ALA A 52 -10.63 -9.82 -1.38
C ALA A 52 -10.57 -9.79 0.15
N THR A 53 -10.64 -10.96 0.77
CA THR A 53 -10.50 -11.13 2.22
C THR A 53 -9.24 -11.91 2.56
N ARG A 54 -8.67 -11.67 3.73
CA ARG A 54 -7.55 -12.47 4.26
C ARG A 54 -7.88 -13.96 4.40
N ARG A 55 -9.17 -14.28 4.49
CA ARG A 55 -9.66 -15.68 4.55
C ARG A 55 -9.67 -16.38 3.19
N GLY A 56 -9.32 -15.66 2.12
CA GLY A 56 -9.18 -16.23 0.79
C GLY A 56 -10.43 -16.19 -0.06
N ASP A 57 -11.44 -15.41 0.32
CA ASP A 57 -12.60 -15.14 -0.52
C ASP A 57 -12.39 -13.90 -1.39
N VAL A 58 -12.98 -13.88 -2.57
CA VAL A 58 -13.20 -12.67 -3.36
C VAL A 58 -14.69 -12.47 -3.57
N TRP A 59 -15.14 -11.25 -3.32
CA TRP A 59 -16.53 -10.83 -3.48
C TRP A 59 -16.62 -9.70 -4.52
N ILE A 60 -17.69 -9.71 -5.30
CA ILE A 60 -18.05 -8.59 -6.17
C ILE A 60 -19.20 -7.83 -5.52
N CYS A 61 -18.96 -6.54 -5.31
CA CYS A 61 -19.91 -5.57 -4.80
C CYS A 61 -20.49 -4.77 -5.97
N GLU A 62 -21.82 -4.69 -6.05
CA GLU A 62 -22.53 -3.82 -6.99
C GLU A 62 -23.41 -2.84 -6.21
N GLY A 63 -23.56 -1.61 -6.75
CA GLY A 63 -24.34 -0.56 -6.13
C GLY A 63 -23.62 0.31 -5.11
N ALA A 64 -22.31 0.11 -4.89
CA ALA A 64 -21.50 0.88 -3.94
C ALA A 64 -21.42 2.39 -4.30
N TYR A 65 -21.65 2.75 -5.56
CA TYR A 65 -21.67 4.13 -6.05
C TYR A 65 -23.08 4.75 -6.09
N GLY A 66 -24.09 3.99 -5.68
CA GLY A 66 -25.48 4.45 -5.69
C GLY A 66 -25.78 5.38 -4.51
N SER A 67 -26.78 6.26 -4.69
CA SER A 67 -27.28 7.12 -3.60
C SER A 67 -28.10 6.39 -2.53
N ASP A 68 -28.42 5.13 -2.76
CA ASP A 68 -29.19 4.26 -1.84
C ASP A 68 -28.39 2.98 -1.59
N LEU A 69 -27.54 3.01 -0.56
CA LEU A 69 -26.69 1.90 -0.19
C LEU A 69 -27.44 0.67 0.31
N SER A 70 -28.76 0.78 0.61
CA SER A 70 -29.58 -0.39 0.96
C SER A 70 -29.77 -1.37 -0.21
N LYS A 71 -29.46 -0.92 -1.45
CA LYS A 71 -29.52 -1.72 -2.68
C LYS A 71 -28.20 -2.39 -3.04
N VAL A 72 -27.17 -2.21 -2.23
CA VAL A 72 -25.87 -2.87 -2.44
C VAL A 72 -26.07 -4.39 -2.41
N THR A 73 -25.49 -5.06 -3.38
CA THR A 73 -25.49 -6.51 -3.47
C THR A 73 -24.07 -7.07 -3.50
N TRP A 74 -23.91 -8.26 -2.99
CA TRP A 74 -22.65 -8.98 -2.93
C TRP A 74 -22.79 -10.36 -3.55
N LYS A 75 -21.87 -10.71 -4.44
CA LYS A 75 -21.74 -12.07 -4.95
C LYS A 75 -20.34 -12.59 -4.66
N LYS A 76 -20.26 -13.81 -4.05
CA LYS A 76 -18.96 -14.47 -3.88
C LYS A 76 -18.46 -14.92 -5.25
N PHE A 77 -17.34 -14.39 -5.66
CA PHE A 77 -16.70 -14.63 -6.95
C PHE A 77 -15.81 -15.88 -6.91
N THR A 78 -15.06 -16.06 -5.80
CA THR A 78 -14.26 -17.26 -5.56
C THR A 78 -13.93 -17.39 -4.08
N HIS A 79 -13.33 -18.52 -3.71
CA HIS A 79 -12.84 -18.81 -2.37
C HIS A 79 -11.61 -19.73 -2.40
N GLY A 80 -10.98 -19.95 -1.25
CA GLY A 80 -9.86 -20.88 -1.09
C GLY A 80 -8.51 -20.31 -1.53
N LEU A 81 -8.42 -19.00 -1.73
CA LEU A 81 -7.16 -18.32 -2.00
C LEU A 81 -6.31 -18.23 -0.73
N HIS A 82 -4.99 -18.12 -0.90
CA HIS A 82 -4.06 -18.07 0.22
C HIS A 82 -3.70 -16.63 0.61
N GLU A 83 -4.57 -15.99 1.41
CA GLU A 83 -4.38 -14.68 2.01
C GLU A 83 -3.93 -13.61 1.00
N PRO A 84 -4.79 -13.22 0.03
CA PRO A 84 -4.45 -12.25 -1.00
C PRO A 84 -4.29 -10.86 -0.39
N LEU A 85 -3.12 -10.22 -0.60
CA LEU A 85 -2.77 -8.88 -0.08
C LEU A 85 -2.33 -7.92 -1.20
N GLY A 86 -2.89 -8.10 -2.36
CA GLY A 86 -2.77 -7.24 -3.52
C GLY A 86 -3.73 -7.72 -4.58
N MET A 87 -4.50 -6.81 -5.19
CA MET A 87 -5.45 -7.16 -6.25
C MET A 87 -5.61 -6.01 -7.23
N TYR A 88 -5.70 -6.35 -8.52
CA TYR A 88 -6.11 -5.40 -9.55
C TYR A 88 -6.93 -6.09 -10.63
N TYR A 89 -7.74 -5.30 -11.33
CA TYR A 89 -8.50 -5.77 -12.49
C TYR A 89 -7.83 -5.32 -13.78
N GLN A 90 -7.68 -6.24 -14.72
CA GLN A 90 -7.17 -5.92 -16.05
C GLN A 90 -7.73 -6.90 -17.09
N LYS A 91 -8.25 -6.38 -18.20
CA LYS A 91 -8.67 -7.16 -19.39
C LYS A 91 -9.58 -8.36 -19.07
N GLY A 92 -10.59 -8.15 -18.22
CA GLY A 92 -11.56 -9.20 -17.89
C GLY A 92 -11.13 -10.17 -16.79
N SER A 93 -9.96 -9.98 -16.19
CA SER A 93 -9.44 -10.85 -15.13
C SER A 93 -9.10 -10.06 -13.88
N LEU A 94 -9.15 -10.71 -12.73
CA LEU A 94 -8.55 -10.24 -11.49
C LEU A 94 -7.17 -10.89 -11.31
N PHE A 95 -6.20 -10.09 -10.95
CA PHE A 95 -4.86 -10.56 -10.59
C PHE A 95 -4.66 -10.36 -9.10
N LEU A 96 -4.14 -11.37 -8.43
CA LEU A 96 -4.01 -11.38 -6.97
C LEU A 96 -2.61 -11.79 -6.56
N THR A 97 -2.00 -11.00 -5.67
CA THR A 97 -0.79 -11.41 -4.95
C THR A 97 -1.22 -12.16 -3.72
N GLN A 98 -0.95 -13.45 -3.71
CA GLN A 98 -1.15 -14.36 -2.59
C GLN A 98 0.17 -14.63 -1.88
N ARG A 99 0.16 -15.30 -0.72
CA ARG A 99 1.39 -15.67 -0.02
C ARG A 99 2.41 -16.41 -0.90
N PRO A 100 2.00 -17.45 -1.66
CA PRO A 100 2.93 -18.25 -2.48
C PRO A 100 3.12 -17.73 -3.90
N GLU A 101 2.21 -16.90 -4.43
CA GLU A 101 2.18 -16.65 -5.87
C GLU A 101 1.45 -15.36 -6.29
N LEU A 102 1.74 -14.93 -7.51
CA LEU A 102 0.90 -14.01 -8.29
C LEU A 102 0.00 -14.85 -9.18
N SER A 103 -1.31 -14.72 -9.02
CA SER A 103 -2.32 -15.50 -9.75
C SER A 103 -3.20 -14.60 -10.61
N ARG A 104 -3.71 -15.14 -11.71
CA ARG A 104 -4.79 -14.60 -12.50
C ARG A 104 -6.03 -15.46 -12.32
N ILE A 105 -7.17 -14.84 -12.04
CA ILE A 105 -8.47 -15.52 -11.97
C ILE A 105 -9.46 -14.85 -12.92
N GLN A 106 -10.33 -15.64 -13.52
CA GLN A 106 -11.31 -15.16 -14.48
C GLN A 106 -12.61 -15.98 -14.39
N ASP A 107 -13.71 -15.33 -14.67
CA ASP A 107 -15.02 -15.91 -14.99
C ASP A 107 -15.12 -15.95 -16.53
N SER A 108 -14.97 -17.12 -17.13
CA SER A 108 -14.89 -17.28 -18.59
C SER A 108 -16.25 -17.49 -19.24
N ASP A 109 -17.23 -17.97 -18.49
CA ASP A 109 -18.59 -18.23 -18.98
C ASP A 109 -19.61 -17.16 -18.55
N ASN A 110 -19.16 -16.15 -17.78
CA ASN A 110 -19.93 -15.01 -17.26
C ASN A 110 -21.10 -15.41 -16.34
N ASP A 111 -20.93 -16.47 -15.59
CA ASP A 111 -21.91 -16.88 -14.56
C ASP A 111 -21.75 -16.08 -13.24
N GLY A 112 -20.67 -15.29 -13.15
CA GLY A 112 -20.29 -14.43 -12.02
C GLY A 112 -19.51 -15.19 -10.94
N THR A 113 -18.90 -16.32 -11.27
CA THR A 113 -18.03 -17.12 -10.43
C THR A 113 -16.74 -17.43 -11.20
N ALA A 114 -15.59 -17.36 -10.55
CA ALA A 114 -14.33 -17.66 -11.23
C ALA A 114 -14.20 -19.16 -11.53
N ASP A 115 -13.88 -19.49 -12.76
CA ASP A 115 -13.66 -20.85 -13.28
C ASP A 115 -12.25 -21.06 -13.86
N VAL A 116 -11.49 -19.98 -14.10
CA VAL A 116 -10.11 -20.03 -14.55
C VAL A 116 -9.18 -19.54 -13.44
N PHE A 117 -8.17 -20.35 -13.10
CA PHE A 117 -7.12 -20.05 -12.14
C PHE A 117 -5.76 -20.34 -12.77
N GLU A 118 -4.92 -19.32 -12.86
CA GLU A 118 -3.60 -19.42 -13.48
C GLU A 118 -2.54 -18.81 -12.55
N THR A 119 -1.49 -19.57 -12.24
CA THR A 119 -0.31 -19.06 -11.57
C THR A 119 0.57 -18.36 -12.59
N ILE A 120 0.80 -17.05 -12.40
CA ILE A 120 1.70 -16.25 -13.25
C ILE A 120 3.14 -16.43 -12.81
N ASN A 121 3.39 -16.41 -11.50
CA ASN A 121 4.71 -16.66 -10.92
C ASN A 121 4.59 -17.12 -9.47
N SER A 122 5.43 -18.08 -9.07
CA SER A 122 5.54 -18.62 -7.71
C SER A 122 7.00 -18.87 -7.31
N ASP A 123 7.95 -18.09 -7.86
CA ASP A 123 9.40 -18.31 -7.67
C ASP A 123 9.93 -17.89 -6.30
N TRP A 124 9.08 -17.40 -5.40
CA TRP A 124 9.44 -17.15 -4.00
C TRP A 124 8.86 -18.22 -3.07
N GLY A 125 9.52 -18.42 -1.95
CA GLY A 125 9.15 -19.49 -1.01
C GLY A 125 8.22 -19.05 0.12
N ILE A 126 7.53 -20.03 0.71
CA ILE A 126 6.84 -19.95 1.99
C ILE A 126 7.19 -21.14 2.85
N ASN A 127 7.10 -21.02 4.19
CA ASN A 127 7.35 -22.12 5.13
C ASN A 127 6.20 -22.35 6.11
N GLY A 128 5.06 -21.69 5.93
CA GLY A 128 3.90 -21.81 6.80
C GLY A 128 3.91 -20.90 8.04
N ASP A 129 4.94 -20.06 8.23
CA ASP A 129 4.90 -19.02 9.25
C ASP A 129 3.78 -18.01 8.93
N TYR A 130 2.97 -17.65 9.93
CA TYR A 130 1.82 -16.77 9.74
C TYR A 130 2.21 -15.37 9.22
N HIS A 131 3.44 -14.93 9.47
CA HIS A 131 3.93 -13.59 9.14
C HIS A 131 4.62 -13.50 7.78
N GLU A 132 4.71 -14.58 7.01
CA GLU A 132 5.30 -14.55 5.67
C GLU A 132 4.33 -13.95 4.62
N TYR A 133 3.87 -12.71 4.85
CA TYR A 133 3.00 -11.98 3.93
C TYR A 133 3.70 -11.63 2.62
N ALA A 134 2.90 -11.43 1.57
CA ALA A 134 3.30 -10.91 0.26
C ALA A 134 2.31 -9.82 -0.15
N PHE A 135 2.77 -8.57 -0.24
CA PHE A 135 1.95 -7.43 -0.67
C PHE A 135 2.29 -7.06 -2.10
N GLY A 136 1.28 -6.88 -2.95
CA GLY A 136 1.45 -6.60 -4.37
C GLY A 136 0.76 -5.33 -4.84
N THR A 137 1.34 -4.70 -5.90
CA THR A 137 0.76 -3.54 -6.59
C THR A 137 -0.13 -3.95 -7.75
N SER A 138 -0.82 -2.98 -8.35
CA SER A 138 -1.19 -3.03 -9.77
C SER A 138 0.07 -2.90 -10.64
N PRO A 139 0.00 -3.17 -11.97
CA PRO A 139 1.14 -2.99 -12.86
C PRO A 139 1.65 -1.54 -12.86
N ASP A 140 2.98 -1.37 -12.88
CA ASP A 140 3.61 -0.09 -13.12
C ASP A 140 3.54 0.31 -14.61
N LYS A 141 4.16 1.43 -14.98
CA LYS A 141 4.20 1.93 -16.36
C LYS A 141 4.86 0.98 -17.37
N ASN A 142 5.64 0.01 -16.91
CA ASN A 142 6.26 -1.01 -17.75
C ASN A 142 5.41 -2.30 -17.80
N GLY A 143 4.36 -2.37 -17.00
CA GLY A 143 3.51 -3.54 -16.83
C GLY A 143 3.99 -4.50 -15.74
N ASP A 144 5.05 -4.16 -14.99
CA ASP A 144 5.59 -4.99 -13.92
C ASP A 144 4.74 -4.88 -12.65
N VAL A 145 4.43 -6.01 -12.03
CA VAL A 145 3.82 -6.08 -10.70
C VAL A 145 4.92 -6.14 -9.65
N TRP A 146 4.89 -5.23 -8.68
CA TRP A 146 5.84 -5.20 -7.59
C TRP A 146 5.29 -5.95 -6.39
N ILE A 147 6.09 -6.85 -5.81
CA ILE A 147 5.69 -7.67 -4.68
C ILE A 147 6.74 -7.54 -3.58
N THR A 148 6.33 -7.11 -2.39
CA THR A 148 7.21 -7.02 -1.22
C THR A 148 6.91 -8.11 -0.22
N LEU A 149 7.96 -8.79 0.27
CA LEU A 149 7.88 -10.00 1.07
C LEU A 149 8.33 -9.75 2.52
N CYS A 150 7.41 -9.99 3.46
CA CYS A 150 7.73 -9.97 4.88
C CYS A 150 8.80 -10.99 5.24
N LEU A 151 9.61 -10.66 6.25
CA LEU A 151 10.45 -11.65 6.93
C LEU A 151 9.59 -12.68 7.67
N THR A 152 10.10 -13.88 7.79
CA THR A 152 9.54 -14.95 8.63
C THR A 152 9.53 -14.48 10.09
N GLY A 153 8.35 -14.41 10.70
CA GLY A 153 8.16 -13.91 12.08
C GLY A 153 8.71 -12.51 12.32
N SER A 154 8.94 -11.69 11.28
CA SER A 154 9.60 -10.37 11.31
C SER A 154 11.09 -10.37 11.67
N PHE A 155 11.73 -11.53 11.87
CA PHE A 155 13.11 -11.64 12.35
C PHE A 155 14.02 -12.52 11.50
N HIS A 156 13.43 -13.43 10.69
CA HIS A 156 14.16 -14.46 9.97
C HIS A 156 13.83 -14.44 8.47
N ALA A 157 14.66 -15.08 7.68
CA ALA A 157 14.44 -15.29 6.26
C ALA A 157 14.55 -16.79 5.96
N HIS A 158 13.56 -17.59 6.43
CA HIS A 158 13.62 -19.05 6.29
C HIS A 158 13.32 -19.50 4.88
N SER A 159 12.36 -18.86 4.21
CA SER A 159 12.03 -19.11 2.81
C SER A 159 12.74 -18.15 1.87
N ASN A 160 12.87 -18.53 0.60
CA ASN A 160 13.54 -17.72 -0.40
C ASN A 160 12.89 -16.33 -0.56
N TRP A 161 13.72 -15.33 -0.76
CA TRP A 161 13.38 -13.94 -1.01
C TRP A 161 12.67 -13.20 0.14
N ARG A 162 12.51 -13.80 1.32
CA ARG A 162 11.97 -13.07 2.47
C ARG A 162 12.88 -11.91 2.85
N GLY A 163 12.28 -10.73 2.99
CA GLY A 163 13.02 -9.47 3.18
C GLY A 163 13.44 -8.78 1.87
N TRP A 164 12.81 -9.14 0.75
CA TRP A 164 13.03 -8.54 -0.56
C TRP A 164 11.75 -8.00 -1.18
N THR A 165 11.92 -7.07 -2.14
CA THR A 165 10.90 -6.71 -3.12
C THR A 165 11.29 -7.27 -4.47
N LEU A 166 10.33 -7.90 -5.12
CA LEU A 166 10.44 -8.54 -6.43
C LEU A 166 9.60 -7.77 -7.45
N ARG A 167 9.98 -7.78 -8.71
CA ARG A 167 9.12 -7.39 -9.83
C ARG A 167 8.79 -8.62 -10.66
N ILE A 168 7.53 -8.77 -11.02
CA ILE A 168 7.06 -9.79 -11.94
C ILE A 168 6.69 -9.08 -13.24
N THR A 169 7.41 -9.39 -14.30
CA THR A 169 7.20 -8.80 -15.62
C THR A 169 5.92 -9.33 -16.29
N PRO A 170 5.40 -8.69 -17.35
CA PRO A 170 4.19 -9.16 -18.04
C PRO A 170 4.27 -10.59 -18.61
N ASP A 171 5.48 -11.09 -18.88
CA ASP A 171 5.75 -12.46 -19.29
C ASP A 171 5.98 -13.42 -18.12
N GLY A 172 5.72 -12.98 -16.88
CA GLY A 172 5.78 -13.80 -15.68
C GLY A 172 7.19 -13.99 -15.09
N LYS A 173 8.22 -13.31 -15.60
CA LYS A 173 9.60 -13.44 -15.09
C LYS A 173 9.77 -12.65 -13.79
N MET A 174 10.33 -13.31 -12.78
CA MET A 174 10.69 -12.67 -11.50
C MET A 174 12.04 -11.94 -11.59
N ILE A 175 12.10 -10.71 -11.07
CA ILE A 175 13.29 -9.87 -10.99
C ILE A 175 13.47 -9.41 -9.54
N PRO A 176 14.48 -9.92 -8.80
CA PRO A 176 14.86 -9.36 -7.49
C PRO A 176 15.24 -7.89 -7.63
N THR A 177 14.60 -7.01 -6.85
CA THR A 177 14.67 -5.58 -7.15
C THR A 177 15.21 -4.74 -5.99
N CYS A 178 14.72 -4.93 -4.76
CA CYS A 178 15.21 -4.23 -3.58
C CYS A 178 15.36 -5.22 -2.43
N SER A 179 16.31 -4.97 -1.54
CA SER A 179 16.55 -5.79 -0.36
C SER A 179 16.39 -4.99 0.93
N GLY A 180 16.48 -5.66 2.08
CA GLY A 180 16.45 -4.98 3.36
C GLY A 180 15.05 -4.68 3.89
N ILE A 181 14.03 -5.32 3.37
CA ILE A 181 12.64 -5.26 3.81
C ILE A 181 12.49 -5.98 5.16
N ARG A 182 11.65 -5.46 6.05
CA ARG A 182 11.37 -6.13 7.32
C ARG A 182 9.94 -6.67 7.41
N SER A 183 8.98 -5.79 7.61
CA SER A 183 7.58 -6.13 7.87
C SER A 183 6.66 -5.13 7.17
N PRO A 184 6.53 -5.25 5.84
CA PRO A 184 5.63 -4.40 5.07
C PRO A 184 4.19 -4.56 5.56
N GLY A 185 3.43 -3.45 5.54
CA GLY A 185 2.00 -3.43 5.75
C GLY A 185 1.22 -3.09 4.47
N GLY A 186 1.92 -2.62 3.44
CA GLY A 186 1.36 -2.30 2.14
C GLY A 186 2.41 -1.82 1.16
N ILE A 187 2.03 -1.76 -0.12
CA ILE A 187 2.86 -1.29 -1.23
C ILE A 187 1.95 -0.53 -2.21
N GLY A 188 2.48 0.50 -2.85
CA GLY A 188 1.74 1.31 -3.82
C GLY A 188 2.61 2.35 -4.50
N PHE A 189 1.99 3.29 -5.18
CA PHE A 189 2.67 4.32 -5.96
C PHE A 189 2.51 5.71 -5.33
N ASN A 190 3.42 6.60 -5.64
CA ASN A 190 3.17 8.04 -5.51
C ASN A 190 2.55 8.60 -6.80
N ALA A 191 2.32 9.91 -6.85
CA ALA A 191 1.70 10.55 -8.00
C ALA A 191 2.59 10.55 -9.26
N GLU A 192 3.89 10.37 -9.12
CA GLU A 192 4.87 10.28 -10.21
C GLU A 192 5.02 8.84 -10.73
N GLY A 193 4.39 7.86 -10.07
CA GLY A 193 4.47 6.44 -10.41
C GLY A 193 5.70 5.73 -9.84
N ASP A 194 6.40 6.35 -8.90
CA ASP A 194 7.45 5.68 -8.12
C ASP A 194 6.83 4.79 -7.05
N VAL A 195 7.47 3.65 -6.79
CA VAL A 195 6.94 2.63 -5.88
C VAL A 195 7.41 2.86 -4.45
N PHE A 196 6.47 2.80 -3.53
CA PHE A 196 6.70 2.91 -2.10
C PHE A 196 6.11 1.71 -1.36
N TYR A 197 6.64 1.45 -0.18
CA TYR A 197 6.03 0.52 0.77
C TYR A 197 6.01 1.12 2.17
N THR A 198 5.08 0.66 2.98
CA THR A 198 5.03 0.94 4.40
C THR A 198 5.74 -0.17 5.16
N ASP A 199 6.55 0.18 6.15
CA ASP A 199 7.29 -0.79 6.96
C ASP A 199 7.04 -0.54 8.45
N ASN A 200 6.71 -1.61 9.19
CA ASN A 200 6.48 -1.53 10.62
C ASN A 200 7.78 -1.38 11.41
N GLN A 201 7.71 -0.67 12.54
CA GLN A 201 8.83 -0.54 13.47
C GLN A 201 9.32 -1.91 13.96
N GLY A 202 10.59 -1.98 14.36
CA GLY A 202 11.22 -3.17 14.91
C GLY A 202 12.72 -3.22 14.62
N VAL A 203 13.31 -4.42 14.63
CA VAL A 203 14.73 -4.62 14.39
C VAL A 203 15.15 -4.00 13.05
N TRP A 204 16.17 -3.13 13.10
CA TRP A 204 16.68 -2.34 11.95
C TRP A 204 15.67 -1.33 11.35
N ASN A 205 14.53 -1.15 11.96
CA ASN A 205 13.52 -0.18 11.55
C ASN A 205 12.95 0.51 12.82
N GLY A 206 13.63 1.53 13.30
CA GLY A 206 13.40 2.16 14.61
C GLY A 206 12.04 2.84 14.77
N SER A 207 11.31 3.12 13.68
CA SER A 207 9.92 3.58 13.67
C SER A 207 9.24 3.09 12.41
N SER A 208 7.91 3.03 12.43
CA SER A 208 7.12 2.79 11.22
C SER A 208 7.36 3.90 10.21
N SER A 209 7.31 3.59 8.91
CA SER A 209 7.77 4.53 7.89
C SER A 209 7.21 4.22 6.51
N LEU A 210 7.20 5.24 5.65
CA LEU A 210 7.01 5.14 4.22
C LEU A 210 8.39 5.20 3.54
N LYS A 211 8.71 4.21 2.72
CA LYS A 211 10.02 4.03 2.10
C LYS A 211 9.92 3.88 0.59
N TRP A 212 10.83 4.52 -0.12
CA TRP A 212 10.92 4.44 -1.57
C TRP A 212 11.65 3.19 -2.02
N LEU A 213 11.03 2.40 -2.91
CA LEU A 213 11.61 1.21 -3.52
C LEU A 213 12.33 1.59 -4.84
N LYS A 214 13.44 2.33 -4.72
CA LYS A 214 14.32 2.58 -5.85
C LYS A 214 14.99 1.26 -6.28
N PRO A 215 14.90 0.85 -7.56
CA PRO A 215 15.58 -0.37 -8.00
C PRO A 215 17.05 -0.44 -7.60
N GLY A 216 17.48 -1.56 -7.04
CA GLY A 216 18.83 -1.77 -6.49
C GLY A 216 19.02 -1.29 -5.06
N SER A 217 18.02 -0.64 -4.46
CA SER A 217 18.15 -0.09 -3.11
C SER A 217 18.11 -1.15 -2.01
N PHE A 218 18.73 -0.79 -0.87
CA PHE A 218 18.67 -1.52 0.39
C PHE A 218 17.87 -0.72 1.41
N GLN A 219 16.91 -1.37 2.08
CA GLN A 219 15.95 -0.72 2.97
C GLN A 219 16.29 -0.82 4.47
N GLY A 220 17.43 -1.39 4.81
CA GLY A 220 18.03 -1.33 6.15
C GLY A 220 18.08 -2.63 6.93
N ASN A 221 17.20 -3.60 6.72
CA ASN A 221 17.23 -4.86 7.46
C ASN A 221 18.16 -5.89 6.78
N PRO A 222 19.25 -6.33 7.42
CA PRO A 222 20.24 -7.22 6.78
C PRO A 222 19.83 -8.69 6.73
N THR A 223 18.69 -9.09 7.32
CA THR A 223 18.29 -10.50 7.45
C THR A 223 18.16 -11.21 6.11
N GLY A 224 17.66 -10.51 5.07
CA GLY A 224 17.52 -11.03 3.71
C GLY A 224 18.80 -10.96 2.86
N ASN A 225 19.94 -10.47 3.39
CA ASN A 225 21.15 -10.24 2.62
C ASN A 225 21.75 -11.53 2.03
N LYS A 226 21.49 -12.69 2.64
CA LYS A 226 21.92 -14.00 2.11
C LYS A 226 21.41 -14.29 0.69
N PHE A 227 20.32 -13.68 0.26
CA PHE A 227 19.76 -13.87 -1.08
C PHE A 227 20.44 -13.03 -2.16
N HIS A 228 21.40 -12.14 -1.80
CA HIS A 228 22.21 -11.43 -2.80
C HIS A 228 23.05 -12.38 -3.65
N GLU A 229 23.52 -13.49 -3.07
CA GLU A 229 24.21 -14.55 -3.82
C GLU A 229 23.27 -15.18 -4.88
N LEU A 230 22.02 -15.48 -4.49
CA LEU A 230 21.02 -16.03 -5.39
C LEU A 230 20.62 -15.02 -6.48
N ALA A 231 20.54 -13.73 -6.14
CA ALA A 231 20.31 -12.64 -7.07
C ALA A 231 21.50 -12.35 -8.00
N LYS A 232 22.68 -12.88 -7.69
CA LYS A 232 23.96 -12.53 -8.34
C LYS A 232 24.27 -11.03 -8.26
N LEU A 233 23.94 -10.41 -7.13
CA LEU A 233 24.16 -9.01 -6.85
C LEU A 233 25.10 -8.85 -5.66
N PRO A 234 25.92 -7.78 -5.57
CA PRO A 234 26.74 -7.51 -4.40
C PRO A 234 25.85 -7.27 -3.18
N ALA A 235 26.17 -7.95 -2.06
CA ALA A 235 25.44 -7.72 -0.82
C ALA A 235 25.81 -6.35 -0.21
N PRO A 236 24.82 -5.59 0.28
CA PRO A 236 25.09 -4.35 0.99
C PRO A 236 25.81 -4.63 2.31
N PRO A 237 26.62 -3.69 2.82
CA PRO A 237 27.21 -3.80 4.14
C PRO A 237 26.10 -3.84 5.20
N LYS A 238 26.32 -4.63 6.26
CA LYS A 238 25.44 -4.60 7.43
C LYS A 238 25.53 -3.19 8.06
N PRO A 239 24.40 -2.51 8.30
CA PRO A 239 24.43 -1.23 8.99
C PRO A 239 25.01 -1.36 10.41
N THR A 240 25.59 -0.28 10.92
CA THR A 240 26.13 -0.25 12.29
C THR A 240 24.98 -0.17 13.29
N ASP A 241 24.98 -1.03 14.31
CA ASP A 241 23.99 -1.00 15.39
C ASP A 241 23.95 0.37 16.06
N GLY A 242 22.73 0.93 16.21
CA GLY A 242 22.50 2.23 16.84
C GLY A 242 22.92 3.43 16.00
N SER A 243 23.42 3.24 14.77
CA SER A 243 23.74 4.36 13.88
C SER A 243 22.47 5.03 13.35
N ARG A 244 22.63 6.30 12.93
CA ARG A 244 21.56 7.03 12.25
C ARG A 244 21.46 6.58 10.79
N VAL A 245 20.24 6.39 10.28
CA VAL A 245 19.97 5.99 8.89
C VAL A 245 20.70 6.89 7.88
N LEU A 246 20.67 8.21 8.09
CA LEU A 246 21.35 9.16 7.21
C LEU A 246 22.87 8.97 7.22
N ALA A 247 23.47 8.62 8.36
CA ALA A 247 24.90 8.33 8.45
C ALA A 247 25.28 7.06 7.68
N GLU A 248 24.42 6.04 7.70
CA GLU A 248 24.62 4.82 6.91
C GLU A 248 24.42 5.10 5.41
N HIS A 249 23.44 5.91 5.02
CA HIS A 249 23.24 6.34 3.64
C HIS A 249 24.47 7.07 3.07
N LEU A 250 25.11 7.94 3.84
CA LEU A 250 26.32 8.64 3.42
C LEU A 250 27.50 7.71 3.18
N LYS A 251 27.56 6.56 3.89
CA LYS A 251 28.58 5.53 3.69
C LYS A 251 28.22 4.60 2.53
N PHE A 252 26.93 4.33 2.35
CA PHE A 252 26.40 3.41 1.35
C PHE A 252 25.15 4.04 0.70
N PRO A 253 25.29 4.75 -0.43
CA PRO A 253 24.20 5.52 -1.05
C PRO A 253 22.98 4.71 -1.46
N ASP A 254 23.12 3.39 -1.71
CA ASP A 254 21.98 2.52 -2.03
C ASP A 254 21.13 2.16 -0.79
N TYR A 255 21.60 2.48 0.42
CA TYR A 255 20.77 2.44 1.62
C TYR A 255 19.88 3.69 1.66
N ILE A 256 18.66 3.57 1.15
CA ILE A 256 17.71 4.68 1.02
C ILE A 256 17.06 4.98 2.38
N PRO A 257 17.14 6.23 2.89
CA PRO A 257 16.43 6.64 4.09
C PRO A 257 14.91 6.56 3.90
N PRO A 258 14.12 6.34 4.98
CA PRO A 258 12.68 6.54 4.93
C PRO A 258 12.32 7.93 4.39
N ALA A 259 11.39 8.00 3.43
CA ALA A 259 10.88 9.27 2.93
C ALA A 259 10.06 9.98 4.03
N VAL A 260 9.27 9.21 4.79
CA VAL A 260 8.50 9.72 5.94
C VAL A 260 8.57 8.72 7.08
N VAL A 261 8.89 9.21 8.26
CA VAL A 261 8.80 8.45 9.50
C VAL A 261 7.44 8.71 10.15
N PHE A 262 6.74 7.67 10.53
CA PHE A 262 5.52 7.74 11.33
C PHE A 262 5.91 7.51 12.80
N PRO A 263 5.96 8.55 13.64
CA PRO A 263 6.29 8.41 15.07
C PRO A 263 5.40 7.38 15.74
N HIS A 264 6.03 6.26 16.18
CA HIS A 264 5.34 5.09 16.70
C HIS A 264 4.41 5.43 17.87
N GLY A 265 3.18 4.93 17.85
CA GLY A 265 2.16 5.16 18.86
C GLY A 265 1.62 6.59 18.95
N LYS A 266 2.12 7.52 18.10
CA LYS A 266 1.66 8.92 18.04
C LYS A 266 0.98 9.24 16.72
N VAL A 267 1.62 8.89 15.62
CA VAL A 267 1.12 9.17 14.26
C VAL A 267 0.71 7.88 13.58
N GLY A 268 1.50 6.84 13.70
CA GLY A 268 1.18 5.53 13.16
C GLY A 268 1.94 4.43 13.89
N GLN A 269 1.38 3.24 13.87
CA GLN A 269 1.98 2.05 14.45
C GLN A 269 2.10 0.95 13.41
N SER A 270 1.05 0.72 12.64
CA SER A 270 1.00 -0.29 11.59
C SER A 270 0.46 0.34 10.29
N PRO A 271 1.29 1.16 9.60
CA PRO A 271 0.89 1.77 8.33
C PRO A 271 0.73 0.68 7.26
N THR A 272 -0.27 0.84 6.40
CA THR A 272 -0.74 -0.20 5.48
C THR A 272 -0.80 0.30 4.03
N GLY A 273 -1.91 0.09 3.33
CA GLY A 273 -2.10 0.39 1.92
C GLY A 273 -1.75 1.83 1.55
N ILE A 274 -1.28 2.00 0.33
CA ILE A 274 -0.79 3.26 -0.22
C ILE A 274 -1.59 3.55 -1.49
N GLU A 275 -2.18 4.75 -1.58
CA GLU A 275 -2.90 5.19 -2.78
C GLU A 275 -2.62 6.67 -3.07
N PRO A 276 -2.15 7.04 -4.29
CA PRO A 276 -1.95 8.42 -4.66
C PRO A 276 -3.26 9.10 -5.05
N ASP A 277 -3.38 10.40 -4.82
CA ASP A 277 -4.46 11.22 -5.38
C ASP A 277 -4.10 11.70 -6.79
N LEU A 278 -4.63 11.02 -7.78
CA LEU A 278 -4.57 11.39 -9.19
C LEU A 278 -5.92 11.94 -9.69
N SER A 279 -6.91 12.13 -8.81
CA SER A 279 -8.27 12.56 -9.13
C SER A 279 -8.33 14.01 -9.65
N ASN A 280 -7.21 14.71 -9.67
CA ASN A 280 -7.11 16.12 -10.04
C ASN A 280 -7.97 17.07 -9.17
N GLY A 281 -8.15 16.68 -7.90
CA GLY A 281 -8.86 17.46 -6.88
C GLY A 281 -10.35 17.12 -6.76
N LYS A 282 -10.80 16.03 -7.36
CA LYS A 282 -12.18 15.53 -7.16
C LYS A 282 -12.35 14.92 -5.76
N PHE A 283 -11.30 14.26 -5.24
CA PHE A 283 -11.30 13.72 -3.89
C PHE A 283 -11.01 14.77 -2.80
N GLY A 284 -10.77 16.01 -3.14
CA GLY A 284 -10.49 17.06 -2.17
C GLY A 284 -9.31 17.95 -2.55
N PRO A 285 -8.81 18.78 -1.62
CA PRO A 285 -7.85 19.82 -1.95
C PRO A 285 -6.39 19.35 -2.08
N TRP A 286 -6.10 18.08 -1.75
CA TRP A 286 -4.72 17.58 -1.55
C TRP A 286 -4.17 16.84 -2.77
N LYS A 287 -4.26 17.45 -3.95
CA LYS A 287 -3.79 16.87 -5.22
C LYS A 287 -2.38 16.33 -5.13
N LYS A 288 -2.13 15.19 -5.78
CA LYS A 288 -0.83 14.51 -5.88
C LYS A 288 -0.19 14.07 -4.57
N GLN A 289 -0.93 14.15 -3.47
CA GLN A 289 -0.47 13.57 -2.23
C GLN A 289 -0.82 12.08 -2.16
N VAL A 290 -0.26 11.42 -1.18
CA VAL A 290 -0.45 9.98 -0.99
C VAL A 290 -1.27 9.74 0.26
N TYR A 291 -2.26 8.87 0.17
CA TYR A 291 -3.01 8.38 1.32
C TYR A 291 -2.42 7.07 1.79
N VAL A 292 -2.31 6.93 3.11
CA VAL A 292 -1.76 5.73 3.76
C VAL A 292 -2.74 5.28 4.83
N GLY A 293 -3.14 4.00 4.76
CA GLY A 293 -3.95 3.36 5.78
C GLY A 293 -3.14 3.08 7.05
N GLU A 294 -3.83 2.98 8.16
CA GLU A 294 -3.24 2.62 9.44
C GLU A 294 -4.14 1.62 10.17
N GLN A 295 -3.59 0.44 10.46
CA GLN A 295 -4.38 -0.66 11.01
C GLN A 295 -4.65 -0.50 12.52
N THR A 296 -3.66 -0.07 13.30
CA THR A 296 -3.77 -0.07 14.77
C THR A 296 -4.70 1.02 15.28
N HIS A 297 -4.64 2.20 14.66
CA HIS A 297 -5.45 3.36 15.09
C HIS A 297 -6.68 3.57 14.20
N SER A 298 -6.93 2.69 13.23
CA SER A 298 -8.10 2.75 12.35
C SER A 298 -8.28 4.13 11.71
N GLN A 299 -7.28 4.56 10.93
CA GLN A 299 -7.24 5.90 10.35
C GLN A 299 -6.63 5.90 8.95
N VAL A 300 -6.92 6.95 8.18
CA VAL A 300 -6.23 7.32 6.95
C VAL A 300 -5.33 8.51 7.23
N GLN A 301 -4.09 8.41 6.81
CA GLN A 301 -3.11 9.49 6.87
C GLN A 301 -2.88 10.05 5.47
N ARG A 302 -2.60 11.33 5.40
CA ARG A 302 -2.19 12.03 4.19
C ARG A 302 -0.70 12.30 4.26
N VAL A 303 0.01 11.99 3.19
CA VAL A 303 1.46 12.15 3.08
C VAL A 303 1.79 13.08 1.92
N PHE A 304 2.54 14.14 2.22
CA PHE A 304 3.21 14.98 1.25
C PHE A 304 4.60 14.41 0.97
N LEU A 305 4.99 14.32 -0.30
CA LEU A 305 6.30 13.86 -0.73
C LEU A 305 6.94 14.88 -1.68
N GLU A 306 8.25 15.04 -1.56
CA GLU A 306 9.09 15.79 -2.50
C GLU A 306 10.45 15.12 -2.66
N GLN A 307 11.12 15.35 -3.80
CA GLN A 307 12.50 14.93 -3.99
C GLN A 307 13.46 16.07 -3.68
N VAL A 308 14.44 15.81 -2.82
CA VAL A 308 15.55 16.72 -2.54
C VAL A 308 16.85 15.97 -2.79
N ASN A 309 17.67 16.50 -3.69
CA ASN A 309 18.94 15.85 -4.11
C ASN A 309 18.78 14.37 -4.54
N GLY A 310 17.68 14.05 -5.20
CA GLY A 310 17.41 12.71 -5.72
C GLY A 310 16.95 11.68 -4.69
N ILE A 311 16.57 12.13 -3.48
CA ILE A 311 16.01 11.29 -2.41
C ILE A 311 14.66 11.87 -2.02
N TYR A 312 13.68 11.00 -1.77
CA TYR A 312 12.37 11.42 -1.26
C TYR A 312 12.43 11.78 0.22
N GLN A 313 11.80 12.88 0.55
CA GLN A 313 11.44 13.29 1.90
C GLN A 313 10.00 13.77 1.93
N GLY A 314 9.41 13.93 3.12
CA GLY A 314 8.03 14.39 3.21
C GLY A 314 7.53 14.58 4.63
N ALA A 315 6.22 14.75 4.74
CA ALA A 315 5.52 14.94 6.00
C ALA A 315 4.21 14.15 6.00
N VAL A 316 3.81 13.66 7.17
CA VAL A 316 2.55 12.94 7.39
C VAL A 316 1.60 13.81 8.22
N PHE A 317 0.31 13.73 7.85
CA PHE A 317 -0.79 14.42 8.51
C PHE A 317 -1.95 13.46 8.74
N HIS A 318 -2.62 13.58 9.87
CA HIS A 318 -3.91 12.90 10.07
C HIS A 318 -4.93 13.43 9.05
N LEU A 319 -5.71 12.55 8.47
CA LEU A 319 -6.77 12.91 7.52
C LEU A 319 -8.14 12.45 8.02
N ILE A 320 -8.39 11.14 8.14
CA ILE A 320 -9.66 10.57 8.57
C ILE A 320 -9.39 9.55 9.66
N GLU A 321 -10.16 9.60 10.74
CA GLU A 321 -10.07 8.68 11.87
C GLU A 321 -11.45 8.17 12.29
N GLY A 322 -11.48 7.24 13.25
CA GLY A 322 -12.73 6.72 13.80
C GLY A 322 -13.40 5.65 12.95
N PHE A 323 -12.64 4.89 12.17
CA PHE A 323 -13.16 3.66 11.55
C PHE A 323 -13.33 2.58 12.61
N GLU A 324 -14.31 1.70 12.44
CA GLU A 324 -14.61 0.62 13.40
C GLU A 324 -13.56 -0.49 13.40
N ALA A 325 -12.82 -0.64 12.30
CA ALA A 325 -11.79 -1.66 12.13
C ALA A 325 -10.51 -1.06 11.55
N GLY A 326 -9.40 -1.74 11.77
CA GLY A 326 -8.10 -1.39 11.19
C GLY A 326 -8.11 -1.44 9.66
N LEU A 327 -7.50 -0.45 9.02
CA LEU A 327 -7.44 -0.35 7.56
C LEU A 327 -6.23 -1.11 7.03
N ILE A 328 -6.46 -2.02 6.06
CA ILE A 328 -5.40 -2.68 5.31
C ILE A 328 -5.33 -2.09 3.89
N PRO A 329 -6.34 -2.26 3.01
CA PRO A 329 -6.31 -1.64 1.69
C PRO A 329 -6.90 -0.23 1.73
N ILE A 330 -6.38 0.61 0.87
CA ILE A 330 -7.02 1.85 0.43
C ILE A 330 -7.11 1.81 -1.09
N LYS A 331 -8.23 2.30 -1.64
CA LYS A 331 -8.40 2.47 -3.05
C LYS A 331 -9.16 3.75 -3.35
N LEU A 332 -8.65 4.57 -4.27
CA LEU A 332 -9.28 5.79 -4.72
C LEU A 332 -9.77 5.62 -6.16
N ASP A 333 -11.03 5.95 -6.41
CA ASP A 333 -11.54 6.10 -7.77
C ASP A 333 -11.03 7.41 -8.34
N GLN A 334 -9.99 7.34 -9.16
CA GLN A 334 -9.33 8.52 -9.72
C GLN A 334 -10.21 9.32 -10.69
N GLU A 335 -11.28 8.72 -11.21
CA GLU A 335 -12.22 9.38 -12.11
C GLU A 335 -13.33 10.11 -11.36
N LYS A 336 -13.74 9.57 -10.23
CA LYS A 336 -14.86 10.11 -9.44
C LYS A 336 -14.40 10.95 -8.24
N GLY A 337 -13.32 10.57 -7.63
CA GLY A 337 -12.79 11.22 -6.43
C GLY A 337 -13.14 10.49 -5.16
#